data_089d93147c3ab1f65cb5c54c315d32cb
#
_entry.id   089d93147c3ab1f65cb5c54c315d32cb
#
_cell.length_a   1.000
_cell.length_b   1.000
_cell.length_c   1.000
_cell.angle_alpha   90.00
_cell.angle_beta   90.00
_cell.angle_gamma   90.00
#
_symmetry.space_group_name_H-M   'P 1'
#
loop_
_entity.id
_entity.type
_entity.pdbx_description
1 polymer ?
#
loop_
_entity_poly.entity_id
_entity_poly.type
_entity_poly.pdbx_seq_one_letter_code
_entity_poly.pdbx_strand_id
1 'polypeptide(L)'
;LVSEETGRLARLIQNMLDLSKLESGEYQVNARMFNIWETLTGVALSAEQRINDGMIDIDGLTMDEKVLVYADPDLIHQVAYNLLDNAIKFTPAGGTIRFSVEKLGPEVEISIWNSGQGISPEALPYVFQRFYKEDRSRGLHARGAGLGLNICKVLVNLSGGQIRVESQQGEWCKFVFTLPTQPPNPGEMKRLPDESGRPFCYSMAYKVLHIHFRYRQKWD
;
A
#
# COMPACT_ATOMS: atom_id res chain seq x y z
N LEU A 1 14.45 11.58 22.72
CA LEU A 1 13.03 11.96 22.95
C LEU A 1 12.59 13.10 22.02
N VAL A 2 13.22 14.31 22.09
CA VAL A 2 12.82 15.46 21.24
C VAL A 2 13.06 15.16 19.74
N SER A 3 14.16 14.54 19.37
CA SER A 3 14.50 14.19 17.97
C SER A 3 13.55 13.14 17.37
N GLU A 4 13.09 12.17 18.14
CA GLU A 4 12.15 11.15 17.69
C GLU A 4 10.74 11.72 17.46
N GLU A 5 10.27 12.57 18.36
CA GLU A 5 8.96 13.22 18.22
C GLU A 5 8.95 14.23 17.05
N THR A 6 10.06 14.96 16.85
CA THR A 6 10.20 15.87 15.69
C THR A 6 10.18 15.09 14.37
N GLY A 7 10.91 13.97 14.28
CA GLY A 7 10.90 13.10 13.11
C GLY A 7 9.52 12.45 12.85
N ARG A 8 8.77 12.15 13.92
CA ARG A 8 7.40 11.66 13.83
C ARG A 8 6.46 12.73 13.29
N LEU A 9 6.54 13.95 13.81
CA LEU A 9 5.71 15.07 13.36
C LEU A 9 5.99 15.42 11.90
N ALA A 10 7.25 15.44 11.49
CA ALA A 10 7.65 15.66 10.11
C ALA A 10 7.04 14.62 9.16
N ARG A 11 7.09 13.32 9.51
CA ARG A 11 6.46 12.25 8.73
C ARG A 11 4.94 12.40 8.66
N LEU A 12 4.29 12.83 9.75
CA LEU A 12 2.86 13.09 9.74
C LEU A 12 2.47 14.21 8.79
N ILE A 13 3.21 15.32 8.84
CA ILE A 13 2.99 16.47 7.95
C ILE A 13 3.22 16.04 6.50
N GLN A 14 4.29 15.30 6.22
CA GLN A 14 4.59 14.82 4.87
C GLN A 14 3.45 13.92 4.35
N ASN A 15 3.01 12.95 5.15
CA ASN A 15 1.90 12.06 4.79
C ASN A 15 0.59 12.83 4.53
N MET A 16 0.31 13.89 5.29
CA MET A 16 -0.87 14.75 5.07
C MET A 16 -0.75 15.57 3.80
N LEU A 17 0.44 16.10 3.49
CA LEU A 17 0.70 16.85 2.27
C LEU A 17 0.60 15.94 1.03
N ASP A 18 1.17 14.73 1.11
CA ASP A 18 1.11 13.76 0.02
C ASP A 18 -0.35 13.32 -0.23
N LEU A 19 -1.10 13.04 0.84
CA LEU A 19 -2.53 12.73 0.74
C LEU A 19 -3.33 13.89 0.13
N SER A 20 -3.06 15.14 0.53
CA SER A 20 -3.72 16.32 -0.03
C SER A 20 -3.42 16.48 -1.52
N LYS A 21 -2.16 16.30 -1.95
CA LYS A 21 -1.78 16.33 -3.38
C LYS A 21 -2.41 15.20 -4.19
N LEU A 22 -2.53 14.02 -3.61
CA LEU A 22 -3.19 12.86 -4.23
C LEU A 22 -4.69 13.13 -4.41
N GLU A 23 -5.35 13.74 -3.41
CA GLU A 23 -6.79 14.05 -3.45
C GLU A 23 -7.12 15.27 -4.35
N SER A 24 -6.22 16.25 -4.45
CA SER A 24 -6.39 17.39 -5.36
C SER A 24 -6.15 17.02 -6.83
N GLY A 25 -5.62 15.80 -7.12
CA GLY A 25 -5.26 15.37 -8.46
C GLY A 25 -3.99 16.04 -9.00
N GLU A 26 -3.21 16.70 -8.14
CA GLU A 26 -1.93 17.33 -8.50
C GLU A 26 -0.78 16.33 -8.60
N TYR A 27 -0.97 15.12 -8.08
CA TYR A 27 0.04 14.06 -8.15
C TYR A 27 0.08 13.45 -9.56
N GLN A 28 1.25 13.50 -10.19
CA GLN A 28 1.49 12.86 -11.49
C GLN A 28 1.89 11.40 -11.26
N VAL A 29 0.98 10.49 -11.50
CA VAL A 29 1.23 9.04 -11.42
C VAL A 29 2.12 8.60 -12.57
N ASN A 30 3.28 8.00 -12.27
CA ASN A 30 4.22 7.47 -13.23
C ASN A 30 4.09 5.95 -13.37
N ALA A 31 2.92 5.50 -13.85
CA ALA A 31 2.62 4.08 -13.97
C ALA A 31 3.43 3.41 -15.10
N ARG A 32 4.02 2.25 -14.79
CA ARG A 32 4.81 1.42 -15.71
C ARG A 32 4.76 -0.05 -15.32
N MET A 33 5.21 -0.91 -16.23
CA MET A 33 5.40 -2.33 -15.90
C MET A 33 6.65 -2.51 -15.04
N PHE A 34 6.51 -3.24 -13.93
CA PHE A 34 7.66 -3.61 -13.07
C PHE A 34 7.40 -4.94 -12.38
N ASN A 35 8.45 -5.56 -11.84
CA ASN A 35 8.35 -6.80 -11.09
C ASN A 35 8.00 -6.51 -9.63
N ILE A 36 6.84 -6.98 -9.17
CA ILE A 36 6.37 -6.74 -7.80
C ILE A 36 7.28 -7.38 -6.74
N TRP A 37 7.93 -8.50 -7.04
CA TRP A 37 8.85 -9.15 -6.12
C TRP A 37 10.08 -8.29 -5.79
N GLU A 38 10.58 -7.50 -6.76
CA GLU A 38 11.69 -6.56 -6.52
C GLU A 38 11.29 -5.49 -5.49
N THR A 39 10.05 -4.99 -5.56
CA THR A 39 9.53 -4.02 -4.59
C THR A 39 9.37 -4.63 -3.20
N LEU A 40 8.76 -5.82 -3.11
CA LEU A 40 8.54 -6.49 -1.81
C LEU A 40 9.86 -6.85 -1.13
N THR A 41 10.81 -7.39 -1.89
CA THR A 41 12.15 -7.74 -1.38
C THR A 41 12.91 -6.48 -0.94
N GLY A 42 12.88 -5.41 -1.74
CA GLY A 42 13.52 -4.14 -1.39
C GLY A 42 12.97 -3.53 -0.10
N VAL A 43 11.65 -3.59 0.10
CA VAL A 43 11.00 -3.14 1.33
C VAL A 43 11.39 -4.01 2.52
N ALA A 44 11.41 -5.34 2.37
CA ALA A 44 11.82 -6.25 3.44
C ALA A 44 13.29 -6.03 3.85
N LEU A 45 14.21 -5.87 2.89
CA LEU A 45 15.61 -5.55 3.14
C LEU A 45 15.78 -4.20 3.86
N SER A 46 14.99 -3.19 3.50
CA SER A 46 15.04 -1.89 4.19
C SER A 46 14.60 -1.95 5.67
N ALA A 47 13.88 -2.99 6.04
CA ALA A 47 13.39 -3.24 7.39
C ALA A 47 14.17 -4.34 8.14
N GLU A 48 15.25 -4.89 7.54
CA GLU A 48 16.00 -6.07 8.03
C GLU A 48 16.39 -5.93 9.51
N GLN A 49 16.96 -4.79 9.91
CA GLN A 49 17.35 -4.56 11.30
C GLN A 49 16.17 -4.69 12.26
N ARG A 50 15.02 -4.11 11.92
CA ARG A 50 13.81 -4.15 12.76
C ARG A 50 13.20 -5.54 12.84
N ILE A 51 13.29 -6.30 11.75
CA ILE A 51 12.86 -7.70 11.67
C ILE A 51 13.73 -8.55 12.58
N ASN A 52 15.07 -8.38 12.50
CA ASN A 52 16.03 -9.10 13.34
C ASN A 52 15.90 -8.73 14.81
N ASP A 53 15.79 -7.43 15.13
CA ASP A 53 15.60 -6.94 16.51
C ASP A 53 14.28 -7.47 17.12
N GLY A 54 13.24 -7.64 16.27
CA GLY A 54 11.96 -8.24 16.64
C GLY A 54 11.97 -9.75 16.71
N MET A 55 13.05 -10.43 16.31
CA MET A 55 13.13 -11.89 16.16
C MET A 55 11.97 -12.44 15.30
N ILE A 56 11.68 -11.77 14.19
CA ILE A 56 10.55 -12.09 13.31
C ILE A 56 11.04 -12.95 12.14
N ASP A 57 10.36 -14.06 11.90
CA ASP A 57 10.63 -14.90 10.73
C ASP A 57 9.93 -14.33 9.49
N ILE A 58 10.65 -14.27 8.36
CA ILE A 58 10.10 -13.86 7.06
C ILE A 58 9.93 -15.09 6.19
N ASP A 59 8.74 -15.25 5.62
CA ASP A 59 8.36 -16.35 4.74
C ASP A 59 7.78 -15.83 3.41
N GLY A 60 7.92 -16.62 2.34
CA GLY A 60 7.28 -16.39 1.05
C GLY A 60 7.93 -15.33 0.16
N LEU A 61 9.05 -14.71 0.55
CA LEU A 61 9.81 -13.86 -0.38
C LEU A 61 10.58 -14.71 -1.39
N THR A 62 10.50 -14.33 -2.66
CA THR A 62 11.27 -14.95 -3.73
C THR A 62 11.90 -13.90 -4.65
N MET A 63 13.11 -14.19 -5.15
CA MET A 63 13.79 -13.40 -6.17
C MET A 63 13.81 -14.12 -7.52
N ASP A 64 13.42 -15.38 -7.56
CA ASP A 64 13.48 -16.23 -8.75
C ASP A 64 12.25 -16.08 -9.63
N GLU A 65 11.17 -15.54 -9.09
CA GLU A 65 9.92 -15.32 -9.83
C GLU A 65 9.82 -13.91 -10.40
N LYS A 66 9.29 -13.84 -11.63
CA LYS A 66 8.97 -12.58 -12.28
C LYS A 66 7.46 -12.44 -12.44
N VAL A 67 6.88 -11.54 -11.62
CA VAL A 67 5.47 -11.18 -11.72
C VAL A 67 5.35 -9.69 -12.03
N LEU A 68 4.96 -9.39 -13.28
CA LEU A 68 4.82 -8.02 -13.76
C LEU A 68 3.44 -7.47 -13.41
N VAL A 69 3.45 -6.24 -12.89
CA VAL A 69 2.25 -5.44 -12.60
C VAL A 69 2.38 -4.08 -13.25
N TYR A 70 1.25 -3.43 -13.54
CA TYR A 70 1.19 -2.07 -14.08
C TYR A 70 0.72 -1.09 -13.02
N ALA A 71 1.64 -0.33 -12.47
CA ALA A 71 1.38 0.71 -11.48
C ALA A 71 2.58 1.68 -11.39
N ASP A 72 2.47 2.69 -10.55
CA ASP A 72 3.61 3.53 -10.16
C ASP A 72 4.41 2.80 -9.07
N PRO A 73 5.69 2.41 -9.34
CA PRO A 73 6.49 1.65 -8.39
C PRO A 73 6.72 2.37 -7.06
N ASP A 74 6.80 3.70 -7.06
CA ASP A 74 7.06 4.49 -5.85
C ASP A 74 5.82 4.48 -4.93
N LEU A 75 4.62 4.56 -5.51
CA LEU A 75 3.38 4.42 -4.76
C LEU A 75 3.23 3.02 -4.17
N ILE A 76 3.56 1.99 -4.94
CA ILE A 76 3.46 0.60 -4.47
C ILE A 76 4.53 0.29 -3.43
N HIS A 77 5.73 0.84 -3.57
CA HIS A 77 6.75 0.77 -2.52
C HIS A 77 6.22 1.35 -1.19
N GLN A 78 5.55 2.50 -1.23
CA GLN A 78 4.95 3.11 -0.04
C GLN A 78 3.83 2.25 0.57
N VAL A 79 2.99 1.62 -0.27
CA VAL A 79 1.97 0.65 0.19
C VAL A 79 2.63 -0.52 0.91
N ALA A 80 3.59 -1.18 0.26
CA ALA A 80 4.30 -2.34 0.82
C ALA A 80 5.02 -1.98 2.12
N TYR A 81 5.69 -0.81 2.17
CA TYR A 81 6.36 -0.32 3.38
C TYR A 81 5.37 -0.11 4.53
N ASN A 82 4.24 0.57 4.29
CA ASN A 82 3.24 0.82 5.34
C ASN A 82 2.61 -0.49 5.86
N LEU A 83 2.34 -1.44 4.98
CA LEU A 83 1.79 -2.75 5.37
C LEU A 83 2.82 -3.58 6.14
N LEU A 84 4.09 -3.60 5.71
CA LEU A 84 5.18 -4.28 6.42
C LEU A 84 5.46 -3.61 7.77
N ASP A 85 5.45 -2.27 7.86
CA ASP A 85 5.61 -1.54 9.11
C ASP A 85 4.54 -1.93 10.13
N ASN A 86 3.29 -2.06 9.69
CA ASN A 86 2.20 -2.56 10.53
C ASN A 86 2.43 -4.03 10.93
N ALA A 87 2.82 -4.89 10.01
CA ALA A 87 3.11 -6.29 10.29
C ALA A 87 4.20 -6.44 11.36
N ILE A 88 5.35 -5.76 11.20
CA ILE A 88 6.45 -5.77 12.19
C ILE A 88 5.96 -5.28 13.56
N LYS A 89 5.16 -4.22 13.58
CA LYS A 89 4.67 -3.63 14.84
C LYS A 89 3.75 -4.56 15.63
N PHE A 90 2.97 -5.38 14.94
CA PHE A 90 1.95 -6.23 15.58
C PHE A 90 2.32 -7.72 15.62
N THR A 91 3.49 -8.10 15.10
CA THR A 91 4.04 -9.44 15.23
C THR A 91 4.79 -9.57 16.56
N PRO A 92 4.49 -10.56 17.40
CA PRO A 92 5.26 -10.81 18.62
C PRO A 92 6.66 -11.36 18.27
N ALA A 93 7.59 -11.27 19.22
CA ALA A 93 8.90 -11.92 19.09
C ALA A 93 8.74 -13.43 18.83
N GLY A 94 9.49 -13.97 17.87
CA GLY A 94 9.37 -15.35 17.39
C GLY A 94 8.15 -15.58 16.49
N GLY A 95 7.43 -14.52 16.11
CA GLY A 95 6.32 -14.60 15.17
C GLY A 95 6.78 -14.56 13.71
N THR A 96 5.85 -14.68 12.78
CA THR A 96 6.10 -14.80 11.35
C THR A 96 5.39 -13.73 10.56
N ILE A 97 6.06 -13.16 9.55
CA ILE A 97 5.45 -12.35 8.49
C ILE A 97 5.62 -13.13 7.18
N ARG A 98 4.52 -13.29 6.43
CA ARG A 98 4.51 -14.01 5.15
C ARG A 98 4.04 -13.11 4.02
N PHE A 99 4.79 -13.15 2.92
CA PHE A 99 4.43 -12.51 1.66
C PHE A 99 3.85 -13.55 0.70
N SER A 100 2.86 -13.14 -0.09
CA SER A 100 2.31 -13.97 -1.16
C SER A 100 1.95 -13.10 -2.34
N VAL A 101 2.20 -13.61 -3.54
CA VAL A 101 1.83 -12.98 -4.81
C VAL A 101 1.17 -14.04 -5.68
N GLU A 102 -0.06 -13.79 -6.10
CA GLU A 102 -0.85 -14.71 -6.90
C GLU A 102 -1.43 -14.01 -8.14
N LYS A 103 -1.31 -14.65 -9.31
CA LYS A 103 -1.89 -14.14 -10.56
C LYS A 103 -3.35 -14.58 -10.67
N LEU A 104 -4.27 -13.62 -10.68
CA LEU A 104 -5.71 -13.84 -10.80
C LEU A 104 -6.24 -13.22 -12.10
N GLY A 105 -5.94 -13.86 -13.23
CA GLY A 105 -6.35 -13.36 -14.53
C GLY A 105 -5.71 -12.00 -14.90
N PRO A 106 -6.50 -10.91 -15.02
CA PRO A 106 -6.00 -9.59 -15.38
C PRO A 106 -5.36 -8.82 -14.20
N GLU A 107 -5.42 -9.37 -13.01
CA GLU A 107 -4.89 -8.78 -11.78
C GLU A 107 -3.87 -9.70 -11.12
N VAL A 108 -3.03 -9.11 -10.30
CA VAL A 108 -2.16 -9.80 -9.35
C VAL A 108 -2.63 -9.45 -7.97
N GLU A 109 -2.87 -10.45 -7.14
CA GLU A 109 -3.14 -10.31 -5.72
C GLU A 109 -1.84 -10.40 -4.93
N ILE A 110 -1.60 -9.42 -4.09
CA ILE A 110 -0.44 -9.34 -3.20
C ILE A 110 -0.94 -9.36 -1.77
N SER A 111 -0.34 -10.17 -0.92
CA SER A 111 -0.70 -10.20 0.48
C SER A 111 0.51 -10.14 1.40
N ILE A 112 0.32 -9.48 2.55
CA ILE A 112 1.23 -9.48 3.69
C ILE A 112 0.43 -9.97 4.89
N TRP A 113 0.79 -11.15 5.35
CA TRP A 113 0.20 -11.82 6.51
C TRP A 113 1.16 -11.73 7.69
N ASN A 114 0.64 -11.58 8.89
CA ASN A 114 1.45 -11.66 10.10
C ASN A 114 0.72 -12.42 11.22
N SER A 115 1.46 -13.23 11.96
CA SER A 115 1.00 -13.76 13.24
C SER A 115 0.89 -12.65 14.28
N GLY A 116 0.00 -12.79 15.26
CA GLY A 116 -0.10 -11.84 16.38
C GLY A 116 -1.54 -11.65 16.85
N GLN A 117 -1.78 -10.50 17.49
CA GLN A 117 -3.07 -10.23 18.13
C GLN A 117 -4.27 -10.14 17.17
N GLY A 118 -4.04 -10.05 15.85
CA GLY A 118 -5.10 -9.84 14.89
C GLY A 118 -5.86 -8.53 15.10
N ILE A 119 -7.01 -8.41 14.46
CA ILE A 119 -7.93 -7.26 14.53
C ILE A 119 -9.29 -7.78 14.94
N SER A 120 -9.99 -7.09 15.84
CA SER A 120 -11.32 -7.48 16.26
C SER A 120 -12.35 -7.34 15.14
N PRO A 121 -13.40 -8.15 15.09
CA PRO A 121 -14.47 -8.04 14.08
C PRO A 121 -15.11 -6.65 14.04
N GLU A 122 -15.23 -6.00 15.19
CA GLU A 122 -15.82 -4.66 15.33
C GLU A 122 -14.90 -3.58 14.72
N ALA A 123 -13.56 -3.80 14.72
CA ALA A 123 -12.58 -2.86 14.19
C ALA A 123 -12.38 -2.99 12.67
N LEU A 124 -12.57 -4.20 12.11
CA LEU A 124 -12.31 -4.48 10.69
C LEU A 124 -12.94 -3.47 9.71
N PRO A 125 -14.19 -3.01 9.86
CA PRO A 125 -14.79 -2.04 8.94
C PRO A 125 -14.13 -0.66 8.96
N TYR A 126 -13.36 -0.36 10.02
CA TYR A 126 -12.83 0.98 10.27
C TYR A 126 -11.32 1.11 10.05
N VAL A 127 -10.57 0.02 9.85
CA VAL A 127 -9.10 0.04 9.81
C VAL A 127 -8.51 0.93 8.72
N PHE A 128 -9.22 1.15 7.61
CA PHE A 128 -8.83 2.04 6.52
C PHE A 128 -9.31 3.48 6.70
N GLN A 129 -10.05 3.79 7.77
CA GLN A 129 -10.48 5.17 8.04
C GLN A 129 -9.31 6.02 8.55
N ARG A 130 -9.36 7.31 8.25
CA ARG A 130 -8.35 8.27 8.71
C ARG A 130 -8.36 8.37 10.22
N PHE A 131 -7.17 8.39 10.83
CA PHE A 131 -6.96 8.53 12.27
C PHE A 131 -7.55 7.40 13.12
N TYR A 132 -8.03 6.33 12.48
CA TYR A 132 -8.56 5.17 13.21
C TYR A 132 -7.42 4.39 13.88
N LYS A 133 -7.64 4.00 15.12
CA LYS A 133 -6.79 3.11 15.93
C LYS A 133 -7.70 2.27 16.81
N GLU A 134 -7.47 0.98 16.86
CA GLU A 134 -8.25 0.05 17.70
C GLU A 134 -8.01 0.31 19.19
N ASP A 135 -6.81 0.74 19.59
CA ASP A 135 -6.44 0.92 20.99
C ASP A 135 -6.20 2.40 21.33
N ARG A 136 -7.20 3.07 21.89
CA ARG A 136 -7.09 4.43 22.42
C ARG A 136 -6.46 4.47 23.83
N SER A 137 -6.36 3.33 24.55
CA SER A 137 -6.14 3.31 25.99
C SER A 137 -4.78 2.80 26.47
N ARG A 138 -3.92 2.22 25.61
CA ARG A 138 -2.62 1.66 26.02
C ARG A 138 -1.45 2.40 25.36
N GLY A 139 -0.98 3.39 26.10
CA GLY A 139 -0.03 4.43 25.70
C GLY A 139 1.36 4.05 25.17
N LEU A 140 1.78 2.79 25.15
CA LEU A 140 3.12 2.38 24.68
C LEU A 140 3.15 1.86 23.25
N HIS A 141 2.04 1.36 22.70
CA HIS A 141 1.94 0.91 21.31
C HIS A 141 1.18 1.90 20.39
N ALA A 142 0.80 3.05 20.89
CA ALA A 142 0.13 4.12 20.16
C ALA A 142 1.04 4.85 19.13
N ARG A 143 2.17 4.25 18.75
CA ARG A 143 3.13 4.81 17.78
C ARG A 143 2.57 4.72 16.35
N GLY A 144 1.91 5.76 15.91
CA GLY A 144 1.40 5.91 14.55
C GLY A 144 0.26 6.94 14.54
N ALA A 145 0.04 7.62 13.39
CA ALA A 145 -1.02 8.62 13.24
C ALA A 145 -2.39 8.03 12.90
N GLY A 146 -2.47 6.74 12.58
CA GLY A 146 -3.68 6.15 12.00
C GLY A 146 -3.94 6.59 10.55
N LEU A 147 -2.88 7.02 9.84
CA LEU A 147 -2.96 7.44 8.43
C LEU A 147 -2.43 6.40 7.46
N GLY A 148 -1.53 5.50 7.89
CA GLY A 148 -0.82 4.58 7.00
C GLY A 148 -1.75 3.68 6.18
N LEU A 149 -2.74 3.05 6.80
CA LEU A 149 -3.70 2.19 6.10
C LEU A 149 -4.65 2.97 5.18
N ASN A 150 -5.06 4.18 5.59
CA ASN A 150 -5.84 5.06 4.71
C ASN A 150 -5.04 5.45 3.47
N ILE A 151 -3.75 5.79 3.63
CA ILE A 151 -2.85 6.06 2.51
C ILE A 151 -2.73 4.84 1.61
N CYS A 152 -2.54 3.62 2.16
CA CYS A 152 -2.54 2.39 1.35
C CYS A 152 -3.79 2.26 0.50
N LYS A 153 -4.99 2.51 1.07
CA LYS A 153 -6.26 2.46 0.32
C LYS A 153 -6.28 3.45 -0.82
N VAL A 154 -5.86 4.69 -0.60
CA VAL A 154 -5.82 5.72 -1.64
C VAL A 154 -4.83 5.34 -2.75
N LEU A 155 -3.62 4.92 -2.41
CA LEU A 155 -2.57 4.59 -3.38
C LEU A 155 -2.92 3.35 -4.22
N VAL A 156 -3.48 2.32 -3.61
CA VAL A 156 -3.93 1.12 -4.32
C VAL A 156 -5.09 1.45 -5.27
N ASN A 157 -6.07 2.25 -4.83
CA ASN A 157 -7.16 2.71 -5.69
C ASN A 157 -6.65 3.54 -6.87
N LEU A 158 -5.69 4.46 -6.65
CA LEU A 158 -5.04 5.23 -7.71
C LEU A 158 -4.29 4.33 -8.72
N SER A 159 -3.82 3.18 -8.27
CA SER A 159 -3.15 2.17 -9.11
C SER A 159 -4.12 1.24 -9.83
N GLY A 160 -5.44 1.46 -9.70
CA GLY A 160 -6.47 0.65 -10.33
C GLY A 160 -6.77 -0.67 -9.62
N GLY A 161 -6.25 -0.86 -8.40
CA GLY A 161 -6.47 -2.03 -7.58
C GLY A 161 -7.47 -1.82 -6.45
N GLN A 162 -7.61 -2.83 -5.62
CA GLN A 162 -8.43 -2.82 -4.40
C GLN A 162 -7.61 -3.32 -3.24
N ILE A 163 -7.91 -2.87 -2.01
CA ILE A 163 -7.28 -3.34 -0.78
C ILE A 163 -8.35 -3.84 0.19
N ARG A 164 -8.06 -4.94 0.86
CA ARG A 164 -8.89 -5.52 1.90
C ARG A 164 -8.04 -6.05 3.05
N VAL A 165 -8.70 -6.39 4.15
CA VAL A 165 -8.09 -7.00 5.32
C VAL A 165 -8.88 -8.24 5.72
N GLU A 166 -8.17 -9.28 6.09
CA GLU A 166 -8.68 -10.53 6.67
C GLU A 166 -7.96 -10.73 8.00
N SER A 167 -8.65 -11.12 9.05
CA SER A 167 -8.02 -11.29 10.35
C SER A 167 -8.79 -12.23 11.23
N GLN A 168 -8.07 -12.93 12.10
CA GLN A 168 -8.60 -13.69 13.22
C GLN A 168 -8.00 -13.10 14.50
N GLN A 169 -8.86 -12.51 15.31
CA GLN A 169 -8.45 -11.90 16.58
C GLN A 169 -7.74 -12.91 17.47
N GLY A 170 -6.57 -12.54 17.98
CA GLY A 170 -5.73 -13.38 18.82
C GLY A 170 -4.76 -14.28 18.05
N GLU A 171 -4.85 -14.37 16.72
CA GLU A 171 -4.04 -15.31 15.93
C GLU A 171 -3.25 -14.66 14.80
N TRP A 172 -3.92 -13.88 13.92
CA TRP A 172 -3.25 -13.34 12.73
C TRP A 172 -4.02 -12.17 12.10
N CYS A 173 -3.29 -11.42 11.26
CA CYS A 173 -3.83 -10.41 10.34
C CYS A 173 -3.22 -10.57 8.95
N LYS A 174 -4.01 -10.33 7.89
CA LYS A 174 -3.60 -10.39 6.49
C LYS A 174 -4.16 -9.19 5.74
N PHE A 175 -3.28 -8.34 5.25
CA PHE A 175 -3.65 -7.30 4.29
C PHE A 175 -3.45 -7.81 2.88
N VAL A 176 -4.43 -7.57 2.02
CA VAL A 176 -4.45 -8.04 0.65
C VAL A 176 -4.75 -6.86 -0.27
N PHE A 177 -3.96 -6.70 -1.34
CA PHE A 177 -4.28 -5.72 -2.38
C PHE A 177 -4.04 -6.29 -3.77
N THR A 178 -4.75 -5.73 -4.76
CA THR A 178 -4.62 -6.13 -6.16
C THR A 178 -3.96 -5.04 -6.98
N LEU A 179 -3.29 -5.45 -8.06
CA LEU A 179 -2.74 -4.56 -9.08
C LEU A 179 -3.03 -5.14 -10.47
N PRO A 180 -3.29 -4.30 -11.49
CA PRO A 180 -3.50 -4.76 -12.85
C PRO A 180 -2.20 -5.30 -13.47
N THR A 181 -2.33 -6.30 -14.35
CA THR A 181 -1.21 -6.87 -15.13
C THR A 181 -0.93 -6.11 -16.42
N GLN A 182 -1.80 -5.18 -16.81
CA GLN A 182 -1.74 -4.43 -18.06
C GLN A 182 -2.23 -2.99 -17.83
N PRO A 183 -1.81 -2.03 -18.67
CA PRO A 183 -2.41 -0.71 -18.66
C PRO A 183 -3.93 -0.83 -18.95
N PRO A 184 -4.76 0.03 -18.33
CA PRO A 184 -6.19 0.02 -18.54
C PRO A 184 -6.51 0.32 -20.02
N ASN A 185 -7.45 -0.45 -20.60
CA ASN A 185 -7.91 -0.21 -21.96
C ASN A 185 -8.56 1.19 -22.07
N PRO A 186 -8.26 1.98 -23.11
CA PRO A 186 -8.85 3.30 -23.29
C PRO A 186 -10.39 3.33 -23.29
N GLY A 187 -11.04 2.19 -23.61
CA GLY A 187 -12.50 2.04 -23.62
C GLY A 187 -13.12 1.61 -22.29
N GLU A 188 -12.33 1.09 -21.35
CA GLU A 188 -12.79 0.59 -20.04
C GLU A 188 -12.63 1.61 -18.91
N MET A 189 -12.16 2.80 -19.21
CA MET A 189 -12.10 3.90 -18.25
C MET A 189 -13.50 4.40 -17.85
N LYS A 190 -14.33 3.50 -17.40
CA LYS A 190 -15.57 3.81 -16.69
C LYS A 190 -15.18 4.15 -15.24
N ARG A 191 -15.28 5.43 -14.95
CA ARG A 191 -15.50 6.09 -13.66
C ARG A 191 -15.71 5.10 -12.51
N LEU A 192 -14.66 4.77 -11.77
CA LEU A 192 -14.84 4.18 -10.44
C LEU A 192 -15.42 5.27 -9.53
N PRO A 193 -16.62 5.09 -8.94
CA PRO A 193 -17.16 6.04 -7.99
C PRO A 193 -16.32 6.01 -6.71
N ASP A 194 -16.08 7.20 -6.12
CA ASP A 194 -15.60 7.28 -4.73
C ASP A 194 -16.70 6.77 -3.77
N GLU A 195 -16.40 6.66 -2.49
CA GLU A 195 -17.37 6.24 -1.47
C GLU A 195 -18.61 7.13 -1.40
N SER A 196 -18.61 8.31 -2.04
CA SER A 196 -19.73 9.24 -2.15
C SER A 196 -20.49 9.11 -3.47
N GLY A 197 -20.11 8.16 -4.36
CA GLY A 197 -20.72 7.97 -5.68
C GLY A 197 -20.29 9.01 -6.73
N ARG A 198 -19.27 9.83 -6.45
CA ARG A 198 -18.74 10.80 -7.41
C ARG A 198 -17.71 10.15 -8.31
N PRO A 199 -17.72 10.44 -9.62
CA PRO A 199 -16.72 9.89 -10.53
C PRO A 199 -15.33 10.42 -10.18
N PHE A 200 -14.46 9.56 -9.64
CA PHE A 200 -13.05 9.88 -9.46
C PHE A 200 -12.41 9.99 -10.85
N CYS A 201 -11.88 11.16 -11.18
CA CYS A 201 -11.44 11.46 -12.54
C CYS A 201 -10.04 10.89 -12.80
N TYR A 202 -9.94 9.62 -13.23
CA TYR A 202 -8.75 9.06 -13.88
C TYR A 202 -8.34 9.84 -15.15
N SER A 203 -9.22 10.75 -15.60
CA SER A 203 -9.10 11.55 -16.82
C SER A 203 -7.89 12.49 -16.86
N MET A 204 -7.34 12.92 -15.73
CA MET A 204 -6.18 13.83 -15.75
C MET A 204 -4.84 13.14 -15.97
N ALA A 205 -4.60 11.96 -15.39
CA ALA A 205 -3.36 11.21 -15.60
C ALA A 205 -3.21 10.77 -17.09
N TYR A 206 -4.33 10.48 -17.75
CA TYR A 206 -4.31 10.03 -19.16
C TYR A 206 -4.22 11.17 -20.18
N LYS A 207 -4.68 12.37 -19.87
CA LYS A 207 -4.50 13.53 -20.78
C LYS A 207 -3.03 13.88 -20.94
N VAL A 208 -2.21 13.70 -19.89
CA VAL A 208 -0.76 13.97 -19.94
C VAL A 208 -0.04 12.88 -20.76
N LEU A 209 -0.41 11.61 -20.64
CA LEU A 209 0.16 10.51 -21.45
C LEU A 209 -0.17 10.64 -22.94
N HIS A 210 -1.39 11.05 -23.30
CA HIS A 210 -1.77 11.22 -24.71
C HIS A 210 -1.12 12.43 -25.38
N ILE A 211 -0.80 13.48 -24.63
CA ILE A 211 -0.06 14.63 -25.16
C ILE A 211 1.38 14.22 -25.48
N HIS A 212 2.03 13.42 -24.64
CA HIS A 212 3.40 12.94 -24.88
C HIS A 212 3.50 11.95 -26.06
N PHE A 213 2.49 11.08 -26.24
CA PHE A 213 2.47 10.12 -27.36
C PHE A 213 2.20 10.80 -28.72
N ARG A 214 1.39 11.88 -28.74
CA ARG A 214 1.13 12.66 -29.99
C ARG A 214 2.31 13.51 -30.41
N TYR A 215 3.17 13.92 -29.48
CA TYR A 215 4.37 14.71 -29.83
C TYR A 215 5.51 13.85 -30.37
N ARG A 216 5.58 12.55 -30.01
CA ARG A 216 6.65 11.65 -30.49
C ARG A 216 6.41 11.10 -31.92
N GLN A 217 5.19 11.11 -32.42
CA GLN A 217 4.88 10.69 -33.81
C GLN A 217 4.98 11.82 -34.84
N LYS A 218 5.39 13.02 -34.45
CA LYS A 218 5.49 14.16 -35.38
C LYS A 218 6.93 14.51 -35.79
N TRP A 219 7.91 13.71 -35.35
CA TRP A 219 9.34 13.98 -35.58
C TRP A 219 10.12 12.71 -36.00
N ASP A 220 9.46 11.67 -36.55
CA ASP A 220 10.09 10.61 -37.34
C ASP A 220 9.60 10.67 -38.78
#